data_28fb146cbef4514c99da8f9d59597c3c
#
_entry.id   28fb146cbef4514c99da8f9d59597c3c
#
_cell.length_a   1.000
_cell.length_b   1.000
_cell.length_c   1.000
_cell.angle_alpha   90.00
_cell.angle_beta   90.00
_cell.angle_gamma   90.00
#
_symmetry.space_group_name_H-M   'P 1'
#
loop_
_entity.id
_entity.type
_entity.pdbx_description
1 polymer ?
#
loop_
_entity_poly.entity_id
_entity_poly.type
_entity_poly.pdbx_seq_one_letter_code
_entity_poly.pdbx_strand_id
1 'polypeptide(L)'
;MAIASRASTWMSGKQRAGTAEPDFNVLVSNVRIADPSWTLGTRPVERLAMSGPVADGAGLNVTVTGYGDAVHFTIVTNPAAVARPQDLAHGIEAALDELVEAY
;
A
#
# COMPACT_ATOMS: atom_id res chain seq x y z
N MET A 1 5.96 7.58 -12.03
CA MET A 1 6.20 6.10 -12.06
C MET A 1 7.68 5.76 -11.99
N ALA A 2 8.56 6.42 -12.76
CA ALA A 2 10.00 6.12 -12.74
C ALA A 2 10.68 6.37 -11.39
N ILE A 3 10.27 7.36 -10.64
CA ILE A 3 10.84 7.70 -9.33
C ILE A 3 10.50 6.64 -8.29
N ALA A 4 9.25 6.18 -8.25
CA ALA A 4 8.82 5.13 -7.32
C ALA A 4 9.52 3.79 -7.61
N SER A 5 9.70 3.45 -8.88
CA SER A 5 10.41 2.25 -9.31
C SER A 5 11.88 2.27 -8.88
N ARG A 6 12.56 3.41 -9.02
CA ARG A 6 13.95 3.58 -8.60
C ARG A 6 14.11 3.47 -7.08
N ALA A 7 13.22 4.09 -6.33
CA ALA A 7 13.25 4.03 -4.88
C ALA A 7 13.05 2.59 -4.39
N SER A 8 12.10 1.87 -4.97
CA SER A 8 11.85 0.47 -4.64
C SER A 8 13.07 -0.41 -4.95
N THR A 9 13.69 -0.23 -6.11
CA THR A 9 14.90 -0.97 -6.49
C THR A 9 16.06 -0.65 -5.57
N TRP A 10 16.25 0.61 -5.20
CA TRP A 10 17.31 1.03 -4.30
C TRP A 10 17.13 0.42 -2.91
N MET A 11 15.92 0.43 -2.35
CA MET A 11 15.63 -0.19 -1.06
C MET A 11 15.88 -1.69 -1.07
N SER A 12 15.42 -2.39 -2.10
CA SER A 12 15.64 -3.83 -2.26
C SER A 12 17.14 -4.16 -2.41
N GLY A 13 17.86 -3.36 -3.19
CA GLY A 13 19.29 -3.51 -3.37
C GLY A 13 20.08 -3.30 -2.08
N LYS A 14 19.69 -2.32 -1.28
CA LYS A 14 20.31 -2.05 0.01
C LYS A 14 20.11 -3.20 0.99
N GLN A 15 18.93 -3.80 1.01
CA GLN A 15 18.66 -4.97 1.84
C GLN A 15 19.44 -6.20 1.39
N ARG A 16 19.58 -6.40 0.08
CA ARG A 16 20.37 -7.50 -0.50
C ARG A 16 21.85 -7.39 -0.22
N ALA A 17 22.36 -6.19 0.05
CA ALA A 17 23.79 -5.96 0.32
C ALA A 17 24.23 -6.46 1.71
N GLY A 18 23.43 -7.27 2.39
CA GLY A 18 23.82 -7.98 3.60
C GLY A 18 23.65 -7.19 4.89
N THR A 19 22.88 -6.13 4.87
CA THR A 19 22.44 -5.50 6.13
C THR A 19 21.47 -6.43 6.83
N ALA A 20 21.81 -6.86 8.05
CA ALA A 20 21.05 -7.85 8.81
C ALA A 20 19.65 -7.33 9.22
N GLU A 21 19.46 -6.01 9.24
CA GLU A 21 18.19 -5.38 9.63
C GLU A 21 17.67 -4.49 8.51
N PRO A 22 16.34 -4.53 8.23
CA PRO A 22 15.75 -3.61 7.28
C PRO A 22 15.75 -2.18 7.83
N ASP A 23 15.81 -1.19 6.95
CA ASP A 23 15.70 0.21 7.34
C ASP A 23 14.30 0.54 7.87
N PHE A 24 13.32 -0.29 7.53
CA PHE A 24 11.93 -0.13 7.95
C PHE A 24 11.24 -1.49 8.01
N ASN A 25 10.23 -1.60 8.86
CA ASN A 25 9.42 -2.82 8.98
C ASN A 25 8.10 -2.72 8.22
N VAL A 26 7.63 -1.50 8.02
CA VAL A 26 6.34 -1.21 7.36
C VAL A 26 6.57 -0.09 6.36
N LEU A 27 6.03 -0.28 5.16
CA LEU A 27 5.94 0.78 4.17
C LEU A 27 4.48 1.20 4.03
N VAL A 28 4.21 2.48 4.22
CA VAL A 28 2.89 3.07 3.97
C VAL A 28 3.03 4.10 2.87
N SER A 29 2.30 3.92 1.79
CA SER A 29 2.31 4.86 0.67
C SER A 29 0.90 5.32 0.33
N ASN A 30 0.80 6.55 -0.16
CA ASN A 30 -0.46 7.14 -0.57
C ASN A 30 -0.33 7.63 -2.02
N VAL A 31 -1.18 7.09 -2.87
CA VAL A 31 -1.21 7.44 -4.30
C VAL A 31 -2.60 7.98 -4.63
N ARG A 32 -2.67 9.19 -5.10
CA ARG A 32 -3.92 9.78 -5.56
C ARG A 32 -3.94 9.87 -7.07
N ILE A 33 -5.00 9.34 -7.65
CA ILE A 33 -5.27 9.46 -9.09
C ILE A 33 -6.13 10.70 -9.30
N ALA A 34 -5.54 11.73 -9.91
CA ALA A 34 -6.20 13.01 -10.08
C ALA A 34 -7.39 12.95 -11.04
N ASP A 35 -7.31 12.09 -12.06
CA ASP A 35 -8.34 11.94 -13.07
C ASP A 35 -9.04 10.59 -12.91
N PRO A 36 -10.30 10.57 -12.42
CA PRO A 36 -11.05 9.32 -12.24
C PRO A 36 -11.76 8.85 -13.52
N SER A 37 -11.43 9.38 -14.67
CA SER A 37 -12.07 9.04 -15.94
C SER A 37 -11.35 7.92 -16.71
N TRP A 38 -10.57 7.12 -16.05
CA TRP A 38 -9.85 6.02 -16.69
C TRP A 38 -10.80 4.98 -17.28
N THR A 39 -10.42 4.44 -18.42
CA THR A 39 -11.17 3.37 -19.08
C THR A 39 -10.25 2.20 -19.39
N LEU A 40 -10.82 1.01 -19.38
CA LEU A 40 -10.19 -0.19 -19.89
C LEU A 40 -10.93 -0.59 -21.17
N GLY A 41 -10.34 -0.25 -22.32
CA GLY A 41 -11.06 -0.29 -23.59
C GLY A 41 -12.17 0.76 -23.57
N THR A 42 -13.42 0.32 -23.72
CA THR A 42 -14.60 1.19 -23.69
C THR A 42 -15.31 1.22 -22.32
N ARG A 43 -14.83 0.43 -21.36
CA ARG A 43 -15.46 0.34 -20.04
C ARG A 43 -14.80 1.30 -19.05
N PRO A 44 -15.58 2.07 -18.32
CA PRO A 44 -15.01 2.93 -17.30
C PRO A 44 -14.46 2.11 -16.14
N VAL A 45 -13.34 2.57 -15.56
CA VAL A 45 -12.80 2.02 -14.33
C VAL A 45 -13.55 2.65 -13.16
N GLU A 46 -14.28 1.85 -12.42
CA GLU A 46 -15.07 2.31 -11.28
C GLU A 46 -14.26 2.30 -9.99
N ARG A 47 -13.37 1.34 -9.85
CA ARG A 47 -12.53 1.16 -8.66
C ARG A 47 -11.10 0.86 -9.09
N LEU A 48 -10.17 1.43 -8.35
CA LEU A 48 -8.75 1.19 -8.58
C LEU A 48 -8.06 0.99 -7.24
N ALA A 49 -7.35 -0.11 -7.12
CA ALA A 49 -6.52 -0.39 -5.97
C ALA A 49 -5.11 -0.71 -6.46
N MET A 50 -4.14 -0.03 -5.90
CA MET A 50 -2.73 -0.27 -6.19
C MET A 50 -2.10 -1.03 -5.05
N SER A 51 -1.12 -1.85 -5.35
CA SER A 51 -0.34 -2.56 -4.33
C SER A 51 1.14 -2.31 -4.53
N GLY A 52 1.86 -2.31 -3.43
CA GLY A 52 3.31 -2.26 -3.45
C GLY A 52 3.93 -3.57 -2.97
N PRO A 53 5.19 -3.83 -3.32
CA PRO A 53 5.87 -5.03 -2.87
C PRO A 53 6.22 -4.96 -1.39
N VAL A 54 6.33 -6.12 -0.76
CA VAL A 54 6.96 -6.24 0.55
C VAL A 54 8.45 -6.43 0.30
N ALA A 55 9.26 -5.50 0.77
CA ALA A 55 10.71 -5.58 0.63
C ALA A 55 11.28 -6.71 1.48
N ASP A 56 12.41 -7.25 1.06
CA ASP A 56 13.10 -8.29 1.82
C ASP A 56 13.41 -7.80 3.24
N GLY A 57 13.04 -8.58 4.24
CA GLY A 57 13.21 -8.24 5.64
C GLY A 57 12.13 -7.34 6.23
N ALA A 58 11.29 -6.72 5.41
CA ALA A 58 10.10 -6.02 5.87
C ALA A 58 8.93 -7.00 5.97
N GLY A 59 7.88 -6.63 6.70
CA GLY A 59 6.75 -7.52 6.93
C GLY A 59 5.45 -7.08 6.29
N LEU A 60 5.35 -5.80 5.91
CA LEU A 60 4.07 -5.19 5.61
C LEU A 60 4.22 -4.03 4.63
N ASN A 61 3.34 -4.01 3.65
CA ASN A 61 3.13 -2.85 2.79
C ASN A 61 1.65 -2.47 2.82
N VAL A 62 1.37 -1.21 3.11
CA VAL A 62 0.02 -0.65 3.03
C VAL A 62 0.03 0.44 1.98
N THR A 63 -0.68 0.22 0.90
CA THR A 63 -0.83 1.21 -0.17
C THR A 63 -2.24 1.76 -0.17
N VAL A 64 -2.33 3.08 -0.06
CA VAL A 64 -3.60 3.80 -0.08
C VAL A 64 -3.78 4.40 -1.47
N THR A 65 -4.86 4.06 -2.13
CA THR A 65 -5.18 4.56 -3.48
C THR A 65 -6.44 5.38 -3.43
N GLY A 66 -6.34 6.66 -3.77
CA GLY A 66 -7.48 7.53 -3.96
C GLY A 66 -7.89 7.55 -5.42
N TYR A 67 -9.11 7.17 -5.73
CA TYR A 67 -9.67 7.19 -7.07
C TYR A 67 -11.13 7.64 -7.01
N GLY A 68 -11.44 8.77 -7.65
CA GLY A 68 -12.77 9.36 -7.54
C GLY A 68 -13.09 9.73 -6.09
N ASP A 69 -14.23 9.29 -5.61
CA ASP A 69 -14.69 9.52 -4.24
C ASP A 69 -14.28 8.42 -3.28
N ALA A 70 -13.55 7.43 -3.76
CA ALA A 70 -13.21 6.26 -2.98
C ALA A 70 -11.73 6.24 -2.60
N VAL A 71 -11.44 5.66 -1.46
CA VAL A 71 -10.08 5.37 -1.00
C VAL A 71 -9.99 3.88 -0.75
N HIS A 72 -8.99 3.25 -1.33
CA HIS A 72 -8.74 1.82 -1.18
C HIS A 72 -7.43 1.60 -0.42
N PHE A 73 -7.48 0.74 0.58
CA PHE A 73 -6.31 0.30 1.33
C PHE A 73 -5.95 -1.11 0.86
N THR A 74 -4.76 -1.25 0.30
CA THR A 74 -4.23 -2.54 -0.12
C THR A 74 -3.12 -2.96 0.82
N ILE A 75 -3.28 -4.12 1.43
CA ILE A 75 -2.36 -4.63 2.45
C ILE A 75 -1.69 -5.87 1.87
N VAL A 76 -0.37 -5.82 1.78
CA VAL A 76 0.46 -6.96 1.37
C VAL A 76 1.36 -7.32 2.53
N THR A 77 1.34 -8.58 2.92
CA THR A 77 2.07 -9.04 4.10
C THR A 77 2.95 -10.23 3.77
N ASN A 78 4.02 -10.36 4.55
CA ASN A 78 4.74 -11.61 4.66
C ASN A 78 4.04 -12.46 5.75
N PRO A 79 3.56 -13.67 5.44
CA PRO A 79 2.86 -14.52 6.41
C PRO A 79 3.66 -14.82 7.68
N ALA A 80 4.99 -14.84 7.58
CA ALA A 80 5.85 -15.04 8.73
C ALA A 80 5.85 -13.86 9.69
N ALA A 81 5.59 -12.65 9.18
CA ALA A 81 5.58 -11.43 10.00
C ALA A 81 4.18 -11.05 10.46
N VAL A 82 3.19 -11.22 9.60
CA VAL A 82 1.79 -10.86 9.88
C VAL A 82 0.90 -12.06 9.56
N ALA A 83 0.46 -12.76 10.61
CA ALA A 83 -0.30 -13.99 10.45
C ALA A 83 -1.74 -13.75 10.00
N ARG A 84 -2.34 -12.61 10.38
CA ARG A 84 -3.74 -12.32 10.10
C ARG A 84 -3.92 -10.90 9.55
N PRO A 85 -3.66 -10.69 8.25
CA PRO A 85 -3.81 -9.37 7.63
C PRO A 85 -5.25 -8.85 7.70
N GLN A 86 -6.25 -9.72 7.83
CA GLN A 86 -7.65 -9.33 7.98
C GLN A 86 -7.88 -8.52 9.25
N ASP A 87 -7.16 -8.80 10.32
CA ASP A 87 -7.30 -8.04 11.57
C ASP A 87 -6.82 -6.60 11.39
N LEU A 88 -5.78 -6.42 10.61
CA LEU A 88 -5.29 -5.08 10.26
C LEU A 88 -6.31 -4.33 9.40
N ALA A 89 -6.90 -5.00 8.41
CA ALA A 89 -7.92 -4.41 7.56
C ALA A 89 -9.14 -3.95 8.38
N HIS A 90 -9.62 -4.78 9.28
CA HIS A 90 -10.72 -4.43 10.19
C HIS A 90 -10.33 -3.28 11.13
N GLY A 91 -9.09 -3.25 11.61
CA GLY A 91 -8.60 -2.17 12.44
C GLY A 91 -8.56 -0.82 11.71
N ILE A 92 -8.19 -0.82 10.43
CA ILE A 92 -8.20 0.38 9.60
C ILE A 92 -9.64 0.89 9.42
N GLU A 93 -10.59 0.02 9.15
CA GLU A 93 -12.00 0.39 9.03
C GLU A 93 -12.52 0.99 10.34
N ALA A 94 -12.23 0.36 11.46
CA ALA A 94 -12.64 0.84 12.78
C ALA A 94 -12.04 2.21 13.10
N ALA A 95 -10.75 2.40 12.81
CA ALA A 95 -10.08 3.67 13.04
C ALA A 95 -10.66 4.79 12.16
N LEU A 96 -11.00 4.46 10.93
CA LEU A 96 -11.64 5.42 10.02
C LEU A 96 -13.02 5.84 10.53
N ASP A 97 -13.82 4.90 11.01
CA ASP A 97 -15.12 5.17 11.61
C ASP A 97 -14.99 6.11 12.83
N GLU A 98 -14.00 5.88 13.69
CA GLU A 98 -13.71 6.76 14.82
C GLU A 98 -13.36 8.19 14.35
N LEU A 99 -12.58 8.33 13.30
CA LEU A 99 -12.24 9.64 12.74
C LEU A 99 -13.47 10.36 12.19
N VAL A 100 -14.34 9.64 11.50
CA VAL A 100 -15.58 10.21 10.96
C VAL A 100 -16.50 10.69 12.08
N GLU A 101 -16.61 9.93 13.17
CA GLU A 101 -17.40 10.33 14.33
C GLU A 101 -16.83 11.54 15.06
N ALA A 102 -15.48 11.71 15.03
CA ALA A 102 -14.81 12.81 15.72
C ALA A 102 -14.88 14.13 14.95
N TYR A 103 -15.08 14.08 13.65
CA TYR A 103 -15.11 15.23 12.75
C TYR A 103 -16.39 15.27 11.93
#